data_ad793387adff890821c32857368773a5
#
_entry.id   ad793387adff890821c32857368773a5
#
_cell.length_a   1.000
_cell.length_b   1.000
_cell.length_c   1.000
_cell.angle_alpha   90.00
_cell.angle_beta   90.00
_cell.angle_gamma   90.00
#
_symmetry.space_group_name_H-M   'P 1'
#
loop_
_entity.id
_entity.type
_entity.pdbx_description
1 polymer ?
#
loop_
_entity_poly.entity_id
_entity_poly.type
_entity_poly.pdbx_seq_one_letter_code
_entity_poly.pdbx_strand_id
1 'polypeptide(L)'
;MKKFIAGENENGVRLSRFVENMTRDMPRSLLYKSFRNKRIKVNGKRGEADTRLRSGDVIELYINDEFFPEKPVVPAKKPPRRQPPVKVIYQDENIAVLYKPAHLLCHSDRTGDANLVDAFCAQLQASGEYDPKAENRFAPAICNRLDRGTEGLVIAAKKYTALRDMNEIIRNDWMKKEYLTITIGAPPAGRHVAWLQHSEKGNKVRIHAHESEGYKKIITDVTVIRCIGPFALCRIGLITGRTHQIRAHLAYLGHPVLGDIKYGNRNMNEKTGFKTQALCAQRLTFGNIPEENTLHYLSGRVIKLADPEIVKQFDALERKPGQE
;
A
#
# COMPACT_ATOMS: atom_id res chain seq x y z
N MET A 1 19.23 -26.16 18.32
CA MET A 1 17.97 -25.67 18.95
C MET A 1 17.99 -24.17 18.96
N LYS A 2 16.94 -23.53 18.45
CA LYS A 2 16.75 -22.08 18.54
C LYS A 2 15.58 -21.78 19.48
N LYS A 3 15.72 -20.74 20.29
CA LYS A 3 14.70 -20.30 21.25
C LYS A 3 14.30 -18.87 20.94
N PHE A 4 12.99 -18.61 20.92
CA PHE A 4 12.40 -17.31 20.64
C PHE A 4 11.37 -16.98 21.72
N ILE A 5 11.16 -15.70 21.95
CA ILE A 5 10.09 -15.20 22.81
C ILE A 5 9.12 -14.45 21.90
N ALA A 6 7.84 -14.79 21.93
CA ALA A 6 6.81 -14.10 21.18
C ALA A 6 6.64 -12.68 21.77
N GLY A 7 6.78 -11.68 20.96
CA GLY A 7 6.50 -10.29 21.31
C GLY A 7 5.01 -9.94 21.07
N GLU A 8 4.66 -8.66 21.22
CA GLU A 8 3.33 -8.16 20.94
C GLU A 8 2.91 -8.38 19.49
N ASN A 9 3.86 -8.33 18.54
CA ASN A 9 3.61 -8.54 17.13
C ASN A 9 3.35 -10.01 16.76
N GLU A 10 3.66 -10.95 17.62
CA GLU A 10 3.34 -12.38 17.45
C GLU A 10 2.03 -12.77 18.14
N ASN A 11 1.41 -11.88 18.92
CA ASN A 11 0.15 -12.18 19.61
C ASN A 11 -0.96 -12.51 18.60
N GLY A 12 -1.58 -13.70 18.77
CA GLY A 12 -2.60 -14.23 17.86
C GLY A 12 -2.08 -14.84 16.56
N VAL A 13 -0.76 -14.78 16.27
CA VAL A 13 -0.15 -15.43 15.11
C VAL A 13 -0.19 -16.95 15.26
N ARG A 14 -0.51 -17.68 14.18
CA ARG A 14 -0.42 -19.15 14.19
C ARG A 14 1.03 -19.59 14.30
N LEU A 15 1.29 -20.59 15.13
CA LEU A 15 2.64 -21.14 15.34
C LEU A 15 3.28 -21.61 14.02
N SER A 16 2.52 -22.25 13.12
CA SER A 16 3.03 -22.63 11.80
C SER A 16 3.53 -21.44 11.00
N ARG A 17 2.79 -20.33 11.04
CA ARG A 17 3.17 -19.09 10.35
C ARG A 17 4.40 -18.44 10.98
N PHE A 18 4.48 -18.47 12.31
CA PHE A 18 5.68 -18.00 13.03
C PHE A 18 6.91 -18.79 12.58
N VAL A 19 6.83 -20.14 12.60
CA VAL A 19 7.97 -20.98 12.20
C VAL A 19 8.34 -20.77 10.73
N GLU A 20 7.35 -20.69 9.81
CA GLU A 20 7.60 -20.31 8.40
C GLU A 20 8.38 -19.00 8.28
N ASN A 21 8.02 -18.01 9.08
CA ASN A 21 8.69 -16.71 9.06
C ASN A 21 10.10 -16.76 9.65
N MET A 22 10.34 -17.61 10.66
CA MET A 22 11.65 -17.74 11.32
C MET A 22 12.63 -18.61 10.54
N THR A 23 12.13 -19.43 9.62
CA THR A 23 12.94 -20.32 8.79
C THR A 23 13.04 -19.79 7.36
N ARG A 24 14.17 -20.05 6.68
CA ARG A 24 14.39 -19.71 5.29
C ARG A 24 14.42 -21.01 4.45
N ASP A 25 13.76 -20.98 3.31
CA ASP A 25 13.79 -22.06 2.30
C ASP A 25 13.40 -23.45 2.85
N MET A 26 12.73 -23.51 4.01
CA MET A 26 12.24 -24.74 4.60
C MET A 26 11.01 -25.24 3.83
N PRO A 27 11.06 -26.44 3.21
CA PRO A 27 9.91 -27.01 2.54
C PRO A 27 8.72 -27.19 3.49
N ARG A 28 7.51 -26.85 3.04
CA ARG A 28 6.28 -27.02 3.85
C ARG A 28 6.09 -28.43 4.38
N SER A 29 6.43 -29.45 3.58
CA SER A 29 6.37 -30.85 4.00
C SER A 29 7.26 -31.12 5.23
N LEU A 30 8.46 -30.53 5.26
CA LEU A 30 9.40 -30.66 6.36
C LEU A 30 8.92 -29.87 7.60
N LEU A 31 8.34 -28.70 7.39
CA LEU A 31 7.72 -27.92 8.47
C LEU A 31 6.65 -28.75 9.19
N TYR A 32 5.66 -29.31 8.46
CA TYR A 32 4.60 -30.12 9.07
C TYR A 32 5.10 -31.45 9.63
N LYS A 33 6.16 -32.02 9.05
CA LYS A 33 6.87 -33.19 9.64
C LYS A 33 7.49 -32.80 10.98
N SER A 34 8.02 -31.59 11.12
CA SER A 34 8.61 -31.13 12.39
C SER A 34 7.56 -30.98 13.49
N PHE A 35 6.33 -30.53 13.17
CA PHE A 35 5.21 -30.53 14.11
C PHE A 35 4.82 -31.95 14.53
N ARG A 36 4.68 -32.90 13.59
CA ARG A 36 4.36 -34.32 13.89
C ARG A 36 5.41 -34.96 14.78
N ASN A 37 6.68 -34.66 14.52
CA ASN A 37 7.81 -35.24 15.25
C ASN A 37 8.11 -34.51 16.56
N LYS A 38 7.21 -33.65 17.06
CA LYS A 38 7.34 -32.91 18.34
C LYS A 38 8.62 -32.04 18.42
N ARG A 39 9.14 -31.58 17.26
CA ARG A 39 10.35 -30.73 17.17
C ARG A 39 10.07 -29.26 17.40
N ILE A 40 8.82 -28.91 17.65
CA ILE A 40 8.38 -27.54 17.90
C ILE A 40 7.61 -27.54 19.21
N LYS A 41 8.07 -26.71 20.17
CA LYS A 41 7.45 -26.59 21.48
C LYS A 41 7.07 -25.13 21.77
N VAL A 42 6.03 -24.95 22.56
CA VAL A 42 5.62 -23.68 23.14
C VAL A 42 5.51 -23.86 24.65
N ASN A 43 6.22 -23.05 25.41
CA ASN A 43 6.30 -23.13 26.88
C ASN A 43 6.63 -24.55 27.38
N GLY A 44 7.59 -25.21 26.71
CA GLY A 44 8.04 -26.56 27.02
C GLY A 44 7.09 -27.70 26.58
N LYS A 45 5.86 -27.40 26.12
CA LYS A 45 4.86 -28.36 25.65
C LYS A 45 4.91 -28.49 24.12
N ARG A 46 4.42 -29.60 23.57
CA ARG A 46 4.28 -29.81 22.15
C ARG A 46 3.42 -28.68 21.54
N GLY A 47 3.93 -28.00 20.51
CA GLY A 47 3.18 -27.03 19.74
C GLY A 47 2.42 -27.69 18.58
N GLU A 48 1.16 -27.29 18.36
CA GLU A 48 0.39 -27.65 17.18
C GLU A 48 0.46 -26.54 16.13
N ALA A 49 0.32 -26.89 14.86
CA ALA A 49 0.50 -25.95 13.75
C ALA A 49 -0.46 -24.74 13.78
N ASP A 50 -1.66 -24.94 14.31
CA ASP A 50 -2.72 -23.95 14.43
C ASP A 50 -2.73 -23.22 15.78
N THR A 51 -1.87 -23.63 16.73
CA THR A 51 -1.71 -22.93 18.02
C THR A 51 -1.51 -21.45 17.79
N ARG A 52 -2.30 -20.64 18.48
CA ARG A 52 -2.17 -19.17 18.47
C ARG A 52 -1.22 -18.75 19.58
N LEU A 53 -0.15 -18.04 19.19
CA LEU A 53 0.83 -17.52 20.13
C LEU A 53 0.24 -16.39 20.96
N ARG A 54 0.74 -16.25 22.19
CA ARG A 54 0.51 -15.09 23.06
C ARG A 54 1.83 -14.37 23.29
N SER A 55 1.76 -13.07 23.51
CA SER A 55 2.95 -12.32 23.95
C SER A 55 3.54 -12.94 25.21
N GLY A 56 4.87 -13.11 25.22
CA GLY A 56 5.60 -13.81 26.27
C GLY A 56 5.76 -15.31 26.08
N ASP A 57 5.07 -15.96 25.11
CA ASP A 57 5.26 -17.40 24.84
C ASP A 57 6.70 -17.69 24.44
N VAL A 58 7.24 -18.76 25.02
CA VAL A 58 8.57 -19.27 24.71
C VAL A 58 8.47 -20.36 23.66
N ILE A 59 9.01 -20.10 22.46
CA ILE A 59 8.99 -21.02 21.32
C ILE A 59 10.36 -21.67 21.19
N GLU A 60 10.41 -23.00 21.21
CA GLU A 60 11.62 -23.79 21.02
C GLU A 60 11.54 -24.57 19.72
N LEU A 61 12.50 -24.34 18.82
CA LEU A 61 12.56 -24.98 17.51
C LEU A 61 13.76 -25.93 17.44
N TYR A 62 13.50 -27.23 17.40
CA TYR A 62 14.48 -28.29 17.21
C TYR A 62 14.60 -28.63 15.73
N ILE A 63 14.94 -27.60 14.92
CA ILE A 63 15.08 -27.63 13.47
C ILE A 63 16.57 -27.40 13.16
N ASN A 64 17.06 -27.94 12.06
CA ASN A 64 18.46 -27.81 11.63
C ASN A 64 18.81 -26.34 11.39
N ASP A 65 20.03 -25.98 11.75
CA ASP A 65 20.51 -24.58 11.70
C ASP A 65 20.54 -24.03 10.26
N GLU A 66 20.67 -24.86 9.24
CA GLU A 66 20.63 -24.48 7.83
C GLU A 66 19.34 -23.73 7.41
N PHE A 67 18.23 -23.99 8.10
CA PHE A 67 16.96 -23.30 7.85
C PHE A 67 16.82 -21.98 8.60
N PHE A 68 17.71 -21.66 9.51
CA PHE A 68 17.71 -20.37 10.14
C PHE A 68 18.68 -19.45 9.37
N PRO A 69 18.20 -18.31 8.85
CA PRO A 69 19.14 -17.33 8.32
C PRO A 69 20.13 -17.01 9.43
N GLU A 70 21.42 -17.18 9.17
CA GLU A 70 22.42 -16.47 9.95
C GLU A 70 21.92 -15.05 10.10
N LYS A 71 21.99 -14.46 11.34
CA LYS A 71 21.49 -13.08 11.60
C LYS A 71 21.70 -12.28 10.35
N PRO A 72 20.67 -11.65 9.79
CA PRO A 72 20.80 -11.08 8.47
C PRO A 72 22.10 -10.29 8.49
N VAL A 73 23.13 -10.80 7.82
CA VAL A 73 24.08 -9.97 7.17
C VAL A 73 23.17 -9.21 6.22
N VAL A 74 22.63 -8.11 6.72
CA VAL A 74 22.07 -7.09 5.86
C VAL A 74 23.18 -6.95 4.84
N PRO A 75 23.04 -7.49 3.61
CA PRO A 75 24.11 -7.32 2.62
C PRO A 75 24.32 -5.83 2.70
N ALA A 76 25.58 -5.39 2.89
CA ALA A 76 25.88 -3.99 3.03
C ALA A 76 25.24 -3.30 1.81
N LYS A 77 23.94 -3.05 1.93
CA LYS A 77 23.20 -2.22 0.99
C LYS A 77 24.07 -0.97 1.01
N LYS A 78 24.55 -0.56 -0.16
CA LYS A 78 25.13 0.76 -0.36
C LYS A 78 24.49 1.67 0.65
N PRO A 79 25.28 2.42 1.46
CA PRO A 79 24.73 3.18 2.59
C PRO A 79 23.43 3.82 2.14
N PRO A 80 22.33 3.62 2.86
CA PRO A 80 21.01 3.98 2.36
C PRO A 80 21.08 5.41 1.88
N ARG A 81 20.77 5.67 0.61
CA ARG A 81 20.59 7.04 0.14
C ARG A 81 19.70 7.70 1.18
N ARG A 82 20.16 8.84 1.70
CA ARG A 82 19.45 9.57 2.76
C ARG A 82 17.97 9.56 2.46
N GLN A 83 17.21 8.82 3.27
CA GLN A 83 15.77 8.70 3.04
C GLN A 83 15.14 10.07 3.23
N PRO A 84 14.21 10.50 2.37
CA PRO A 84 13.54 11.79 2.56
C PRO A 84 12.69 11.73 3.83
N PRO A 85 12.51 12.85 4.54
CA PRO A 85 11.60 12.92 5.67
C PRO A 85 10.18 12.57 5.21
N VAL A 86 9.48 11.76 6.00
CA VAL A 86 8.10 11.37 5.72
C VAL A 86 7.16 12.36 6.39
N LYS A 87 6.29 12.99 5.61
CA LYS A 87 5.22 13.83 6.15
C LYS A 87 4.09 12.94 6.66
N VAL A 88 3.85 12.97 7.96
CA VAL A 88 2.75 12.28 8.62
C VAL A 88 1.51 13.20 8.63
N ILE A 89 0.38 12.70 8.15
CA ILE A 89 -0.90 13.42 8.12
C ILE A 89 -1.77 13.05 9.34
N TYR A 90 -1.67 11.79 9.76
CA TYR A 90 -2.31 11.26 10.95
C TYR A 90 -1.44 10.15 11.53
N GLN A 91 -1.38 10.03 12.83
CA GLN A 91 -0.69 8.93 13.50
C GLN A 91 -1.33 8.66 14.86
N ASP A 92 -1.38 7.38 15.21
CA ASP A 92 -1.67 6.87 16.55
C ASP A 92 -0.69 5.74 16.91
N GLU A 93 -1.00 4.96 17.93
CA GLU A 93 -0.14 3.85 18.36
C GLU A 93 -0.13 2.66 17.38
N ASN A 94 -1.15 2.52 16.52
CA ASN A 94 -1.38 1.37 15.65
C ASN A 94 -1.03 1.64 14.19
N ILE A 95 -1.39 2.84 13.69
CA ILE A 95 -1.24 3.21 12.28
C ILE A 95 -0.64 4.61 12.12
N ALA A 96 -0.16 4.87 10.92
CA ALA A 96 0.10 6.22 10.44
C ALA A 96 -0.50 6.39 9.03
N VAL A 97 -0.97 7.59 8.71
CA VAL A 97 -1.33 7.99 7.35
C VAL A 97 -0.28 8.97 6.86
N LEU A 98 0.45 8.56 5.85
CA LEU A 98 1.62 9.24 5.32
C LEU A 98 1.26 9.97 4.03
N TYR A 99 1.89 11.10 3.77
CA TYR A 99 1.87 11.74 2.46
C TYR A 99 3.04 11.22 1.62
N LYS A 100 2.72 10.59 0.51
CA LYS A 100 3.70 10.17 -0.50
C LYS A 100 3.77 11.24 -1.59
N PRO A 101 4.90 11.91 -1.82
CA PRO A 101 5.08 12.79 -2.97
C PRO A 101 5.16 11.98 -4.28
N ALA A 102 4.92 12.65 -5.41
CA ALA A 102 5.19 12.08 -6.72
C ALA A 102 6.66 11.65 -6.83
N HIS A 103 6.94 10.63 -7.64
CA HIS A 103 8.26 10.01 -7.90
C HIS A 103 8.87 9.22 -6.74
N LEU A 104 8.40 9.32 -5.50
CA LEU A 104 8.80 8.41 -4.43
C LEU A 104 8.14 7.04 -4.63
N LEU A 105 8.92 5.98 -4.49
CA LEU A 105 8.39 4.61 -4.50
C LEU A 105 7.64 4.30 -3.20
N CYS A 106 6.65 3.44 -3.25
CA CYS A 106 6.00 2.89 -2.05
C CYS A 106 6.90 1.86 -1.35
N HIS A 107 7.47 0.93 -2.11
CA HIS A 107 8.38 -0.11 -1.67
C HIS A 107 9.67 -0.06 -2.48
N SER A 108 10.73 -0.67 -1.94
CA SER A 108 11.97 -0.89 -2.69
C SER A 108 11.72 -1.68 -3.96
N ASP A 109 12.38 -1.31 -5.03
CA ASP A 109 12.43 -2.04 -6.27
C ASP A 109 13.89 -2.41 -6.63
N ARG A 110 14.12 -2.89 -7.85
CA ARG A 110 15.46 -3.26 -8.32
C ARG A 110 16.40 -2.06 -8.51
N THR A 111 15.89 -0.84 -8.54
CA THR A 111 16.70 0.37 -8.73
C THR A 111 17.46 0.77 -7.48
N GLY A 112 16.99 0.34 -6.29
CA GLY A 112 17.52 0.76 -5.00
C GLY A 112 17.21 2.23 -4.67
N ASP A 113 16.23 2.83 -5.35
CA ASP A 113 15.77 4.18 -5.06
C ASP A 113 15.12 4.26 -3.69
N ALA A 114 15.10 5.49 -3.13
CA ALA A 114 14.39 5.79 -1.88
C ALA A 114 12.92 5.40 -1.98
N ASN A 115 12.36 4.89 -0.89
CA ASN A 115 10.97 4.49 -0.84
C ASN A 115 10.31 4.85 0.50
N LEU A 116 8.99 4.92 0.49
CA LEU A 116 8.19 5.39 1.62
C LEU A 116 8.30 4.47 2.84
N VAL A 117 8.33 3.14 2.63
CA VAL A 117 8.40 2.17 3.74
C VAL A 117 9.72 2.30 4.47
N ASP A 118 10.85 2.27 3.76
CA ASP A 118 12.18 2.37 4.38
C ASP A 118 12.35 3.73 5.09
N ALA A 119 11.81 4.81 4.48
CA ALA A 119 11.84 6.15 5.09
C ALA A 119 11.01 6.20 6.39
N PHE A 120 9.83 5.59 6.40
CA PHE A 120 8.96 5.54 7.57
C PHE A 120 9.57 4.68 8.68
N CYS A 121 10.11 3.49 8.35
CA CYS A 121 10.83 2.65 9.32
C CYS A 121 12.02 3.39 9.96
N ALA A 122 12.80 4.11 9.16
CA ALA A 122 13.92 4.90 9.66
C ALA A 122 13.45 6.03 10.60
N GLN A 123 12.33 6.68 10.29
CA GLN A 123 11.73 7.71 11.14
C GLN A 123 11.25 7.15 12.48
N LEU A 124 10.52 6.01 12.48
CA LEU A 124 10.07 5.35 13.70
C LEU A 124 11.24 4.84 14.54
N GLN A 125 12.32 4.38 13.89
CA GLN A 125 13.54 3.96 14.58
C GLN A 125 14.23 5.15 15.26
N ALA A 126 14.29 6.30 14.59
CA ALA A 126 14.87 7.52 15.15
C ALA A 126 14.06 8.08 16.32
N SER A 127 12.72 7.92 16.32
CA SER A 127 11.85 8.32 17.43
C SER A 127 11.78 7.29 18.57
N GLY A 128 12.40 6.11 18.42
CA GLY A 128 12.32 5.04 19.41
C GLY A 128 11.01 4.24 19.39
N GLU A 129 10.11 4.49 18.42
CA GLU A 129 8.85 3.77 18.28
C GLU A 129 8.99 2.39 17.61
N TYR A 130 10.16 2.11 17.02
CA TYR A 130 10.47 0.82 16.38
C TYR A 130 11.93 0.47 16.60
N ASP A 131 12.19 -0.71 17.18
CA ASP A 131 13.54 -1.27 17.28
C ASP A 131 13.61 -2.61 16.52
N PRO A 132 14.27 -2.66 15.35
CA PRO A 132 14.38 -3.89 14.56
C PRO A 132 15.15 -5.01 15.27
N LYS A 133 15.89 -4.72 16.35
CA LYS A 133 16.60 -5.72 17.15
C LYS A 133 15.71 -6.37 18.21
N ALA A 134 14.69 -5.64 18.68
CA ALA A 134 13.70 -6.14 19.63
C ALA A 134 12.63 -6.99 18.96
N GLU A 135 12.42 -6.82 17.65
CA GLU A 135 11.43 -7.56 16.88
C GLU A 135 11.98 -8.89 16.36
N ASN A 136 11.15 -9.93 16.40
CA ASN A 136 11.53 -11.21 15.79
C ASN A 136 11.63 -11.05 14.26
N ARG A 137 10.58 -10.56 13.60
CA ARG A 137 10.57 -10.34 12.15
C ARG A 137 9.61 -9.26 11.67
N PHE A 138 8.79 -8.70 12.53
CA PHE A 138 7.88 -7.64 12.10
C PHE A 138 8.67 -6.36 11.76
N ALA A 139 8.27 -5.70 10.70
CA ALA A 139 8.66 -4.33 10.42
C ALA A 139 7.41 -3.53 10.03
N PRO A 140 7.33 -2.24 10.37
CA PRO A 140 6.27 -1.36 9.92
C PRO A 140 6.09 -1.45 8.41
N ALA A 141 4.84 -1.53 7.95
CA ALA A 141 4.51 -1.81 6.57
C ALA A 141 3.34 -0.97 6.08
N ILE A 142 3.31 -0.64 4.78
CA ILE A 142 2.16 0.04 4.20
C ILE A 142 1.05 -0.95 3.85
N CYS A 143 -0.20 -0.51 4.04
CA CYS A 143 -1.41 -1.30 3.82
C CYS A 143 -1.99 -1.10 2.41
N ASN A 144 -1.68 0.02 1.76
CA ASN A 144 -2.06 0.31 0.38
C ASN A 144 -0.87 0.92 -0.37
N ARG A 145 -0.96 0.95 -1.68
CA ARG A 145 0.11 1.49 -2.52
C ARG A 145 -0.43 2.48 -3.53
N LEU A 146 0.41 3.42 -3.92
CA LEU A 146 0.21 4.35 -5.03
C LEU A 146 1.27 4.09 -6.09
N ASP A 147 0.96 4.41 -7.33
CA ASP A 147 1.93 4.40 -8.43
C ASP A 147 3.06 5.39 -8.15
N ARG A 148 4.23 5.19 -8.78
CA ARG A 148 5.41 6.05 -8.58
C ARG A 148 5.09 7.54 -8.79
N GLY A 149 4.36 7.88 -9.86
CA GLY A 149 3.99 9.26 -10.18
C GLY A 149 2.72 9.76 -9.47
N THR A 150 1.97 8.92 -8.77
CA THR A 150 0.79 9.32 -7.98
C THR A 150 1.24 9.83 -6.62
N GLU A 151 0.70 10.95 -6.18
CA GLU A 151 0.90 11.50 -4.84
C GLU A 151 -0.29 11.22 -3.92
N GLY A 152 -0.14 11.50 -2.62
CA GLY A 152 -1.23 11.50 -1.66
C GLY A 152 -1.10 10.49 -0.53
N LEU A 153 -2.23 10.10 0.04
CA LEU A 153 -2.34 9.36 1.29
C LEU A 153 -2.00 7.88 1.13
N VAL A 154 -1.11 7.40 1.98
CA VAL A 154 -0.75 5.98 2.13
C VAL A 154 -0.87 5.61 3.60
N ILE A 155 -1.56 4.52 3.91
CA ILE A 155 -1.70 3.99 5.26
C ILE A 155 -0.54 3.06 5.55
N ALA A 156 0.08 3.24 6.69
CA ALA A 156 1.12 2.36 7.23
C ALA A 156 0.68 1.80 8.59
N ALA A 157 0.96 0.54 8.84
CA ALA A 157 0.76 -0.12 10.12
C ALA A 157 2.07 -0.15 10.90
N LYS A 158 1.99 0.20 12.18
CA LYS A 158 3.11 0.20 13.14
C LYS A 158 3.23 -1.13 13.88
N LYS A 159 2.14 -1.92 13.92
CA LYS A 159 2.03 -3.23 14.59
C LYS A 159 1.47 -4.27 13.62
N TYR A 160 1.81 -5.54 13.83
CA TYR A 160 1.32 -6.65 13.01
C TYR A 160 -0.21 -6.80 13.07
N THR A 161 -0.80 -6.66 14.26
CA THR A 161 -2.26 -6.70 14.45
C THR A 161 -2.94 -5.62 13.62
N ALA A 162 -2.42 -4.39 13.66
CA ALA A 162 -2.95 -3.28 12.87
C ALA A 162 -2.79 -3.51 11.36
N LEU A 163 -1.68 -4.13 10.91
CA LEU A 163 -1.50 -4.51 9.51
C LEU A 163 -2.55 -5.52 9.04
N ARG A 164 -2.80 -6.55 9.84
CA ARG A 164 -3.80 -7.58 9.55
C ARG A 164 -5.20 -6.96 9.48
N ASP A 165 -5.56 -6.17 10.46
CA ASP A 165 -6.88 -5.60 10.64
C ASP A 165 -7.16 -4.49 9.63
N MET A 166 -6.16 -3.68 9.26
CA MET A 166 -6.28 -2.72 8.17
C MET A 166 -6.45 -3.41 6.81
N ASN A 167 -5.74 -4.52 6.57
CA ASN A 167 -5.92 -5.32 5.35
C ASN A 167 -7.32 -5.95 5.29
N GLU A 168 -7.93 -6.28 6.42
CA GLU A 168 -9.31 -6.73 6.50
C GLU A 168 -10.28 -5.59 6.17
N ILE A 169 -10.09 -4.40 6.73
CA ILE A 169 -10.87 -3.18 6.42
C ILE A 169 -10.84 -2.90 4.92
N ILE A 170 -9.66 -2.96 4.29
CA ILE A 170 -9.50 -2.72 2.86
C ILE A 170 -10.19 -3.80 2.01
N ARG A 171 -10.11 -5.06 2.41
CA ARG A 171 -10.68 -6.20 1.68
C ARG A 171 -12.20 -6.23 1.70
N ASN A 172 -12.78 -5.80 2.83
CA ASN A 172 -14.22 -5.79 3.05
C ASN A 172 -14.87 -4.45 2.67
N ASP A 173 -14.11 -3.54 2.02
CA ASP A 173 -14.57 -2.23 1.58
C ASP A 173 -15.14 -1.35 2.72
N TRP A 174 -14.66 -1.54 3.96
CA TRP A 174 -15.03 -0.71 5.11
C TRP A 174 -14.32 0.65 5.11
N MET A 175 -13.56 0.94 4.06
CA MET A 175 -12.92 2.22 3.85
C MET A 175 -13.04 2.66 2.40
N LYS A 176 -13.52 3.88 2.19
CA LYS A 176 -13.60 4.54 0.87
C LYS A 176 -12.32 5.33 0.61
N LYS A 177 -11.85 5.27 -0.62
CA LYS A 177 -10.68 6.01 -1.12
C LYS A 177 -11.13 6.96 -2.20
N GLU A 178 -10.88 8.26 -2.00
CA GLU A 178 -11.17 9.28 -2.99
C GLU A 178 -9.89 9.95 -3.47
N TYR A 179 -9.84 10.18 -4.76
CA TYR A 179 -8.73 10.81 -5.45
C TYR A 179 -9.19 12.11 -6.10
N LEU A 180 -8.29 13.06 -6.24
CA LEU A 180 -8.42 14.18 -7.17
C LEU A 180 -7.55 13.90 -8.39
N THR A 181 -8.05 14.28 -9.56
CA THR A 181 -7.32 14.17 -10.82
C THR A 181 -7.68 15.31 -11.76
N ILE A 182 -6.72 15.71 -12.59
CA ILE A 182 -6.98 16.59 -13.71
C ILE A 182 -7.05 15.73 -14.98
N THR A 183 -8.15 15.82 -15.71
CA THR A 183 -8.35 15.10 -16.97
C THR A 183 -8.33 16.04 -18.17
N ILE A 184 -8.01 15.49 -19.34
CA ILE A 184 -8.17 16.15 -20.62
C ILE A 184 -9.61 15.89 -21.09
N GLY A 185 -10.42 16.95 -21.13
CA GLY A 185 -11.88 16.87 -21.27
C GLY A 185 -12.58 16.47 -19.97
N ALA A 186 -13.88 16.68 -19.90
CA ALA A 186 -14.73 16.31 -18.78
C ALA A 186 -15.29 14.88 -18.98
N PRO A 187 -14.86 13.88 -18.20
CA PRO A 187 -15.39 12.55 -18.31
C PRO A 187 -16.89 12.52 -17.93
N PRO A 188 -17.68 11.58 -18.44
CA PRO A 188 -19.05 11.36 -17.98
C PRO A 188 -19.08 11.14 -16.47
N ALA A 189 -19.96 11.90 -15.77
CA ALA A 189 -20.15 11.70 -14.34
C ALA A 189 -20.89 10.40 -14.04
N GLY A 190 -20.67 9.82 -12.87
CA GLY A 190 -21.36 8.62 -12.39
C GLY A 190 -20.44 7.41 -12.23
N ARG A 191 -21.07 6.24 -12.12
CA ARG A 191 -20.40 4.95 -11.94
C ARG A 191 -20.05 4.30 -13.26
N HIS A 192 -18.77 3.99 -13.45
CA HIS A 192 -18.26 3.29 -14.62
C HIS A 192 -17.75 1.91 -14.22
N VAL A 193 -18.20 0.91 -14.97
CA VAL A 193 -17.82 -0.50 -14.79
C VAL A 193 -17.14 -0.98 -16.07
N ALA A 194 -16.01 -1.64 -15.92
CA ALA A 194 -15.25 -2.22 -17.04
C ALA A 194 -14.42 -3.41 -16.54
N TRP A 195 -13.63 -4.00 -17.42
CA TRP A 195 -12.76 -5.13 -17.08
C TRP A 195 -11.31 -4.82 -17.46
N LEU A 196 -10.41 -5.13 -16.54
CA LEU A 196 -8.98 -4.85 -16.66
C LEU A 196 -8.21 -6.12 -16.93
N GLN A 197 -7.44 -6.12 -18.00
CA GLN A 197 -6.47 -7.14 -18.36
C GLN A 197 -5.04 -6.63 -18.09
N HIS A 198 -4.22 -7.43 -17.41
CA HIS A 198 -2.79 -7.17 -17.33
C HIS A 198 -2.12 -7.51 -18.66
N SER A 199 -1.32 -6.58 -19.18
CA SER A 199 -0.47 -6.86 -20.33
C SER A 199 0.78 -7.61 -19.86
N GLU A 200 1.16 -8.68 -20.55
CA GLU A 200 2.40 -9.42 -20.29
C GLU A 200 3.65 -8.58 -20.55
N LYS A 201 3.55 -7.59 -21.42
CA LYS A 201 4.65 -6.69 -21.78
C LYS A 201 4.45 -5.28 -21.23
N GLY A 202 5.48 -4.71 -20.59
CA GLY A 202 5.59 -3.28 -20.33
C GLY A 202 4.83 -2.73 -19.13
N ASN A 203 4.38 -3.56 -18.17
CA ASN A 203 3.67 -3.11 -16.96
C ASN A 203 2.50 -2.14 -17.28
N LYS A 204 1.76 -2.44 -18.38
CA LYS A 204 0.55 -1.73 -18.79
C LYS A 204 -0.67 -2.61 -18.53
N VAL A 205 -1.83 -1.97 -18.44
CA VAL A 205 -3.12 -2.65 -18.40
C VAL A 205 -3.98 -2.20 -19.58
N ARG A 206 -4.89 -3.05 -20.02
CA ARG A 206 -5.91 -2.75 -21.04
C ARG A 206 -7.27 -2.83 -20.39
N ILE A 207 -8.18 -1.97 -20.86
CA ILE A 207 -9.55 -1.92 -20.39
C ILE A 207 -10.47 -2.43 -21.48
N HIS A 208 -11.46 -3.23 -21.08
CA HIS A 208 -12.43 -3.88 -21.97
C HIS A 208 -13.85 -3.63 -21.44
N ALA A 209 -14.80 -3.53 -22.37
CA ALA A 209 -16.22 -3.32 -22.05
C ALA A 209 -16.87 -4.57 -21.43
N HIS A 210 -16.38 -5.76 -21.77
CA HIS A 210 -17.00 -7.03 -21.38
C HIS A 210 -16.05 -7.91 -20.58
N GLU A 211 -16.64 -8.76 -19.74
CA GLU A 211 -15.92 -9.78 -19.00
C GLU A 211 -15.30 -10.82 -19.92
N SER A 212 -14.13 -11.30 -19.58
CA SER A 212 -13.47 -12.44 -20.19
C SER A 212 -12.59 -13.15 -19.16
N GLU A 213 -12.21 -14.37 -19.46
CA GLU A 213 -11.36 -15.17 -18.58
C GLU A 213 -10.04 -14.43 -18.26
N GLY A 214 -9.68 -14.39 -16.98
CA GLY A 214 -8.48 -13.70 -16.50
C GLY A 214 -8.63 -12.17 -16.35
N TYR A 215 -9.72 -11.56 -16.79
CA TYR A 215 -9.97 -10.13 -16.63
C TYR A 215 -10.47 -9.83 -15.22
N LYS A 216 -10.12 -8.66 -14.70
CA LYS A 216 -10.54 -8.21 -13.36
C LYS A 216 -11.55 -7.09 -13.48
N LYS A 217 -12.73 -7.27 -12.90
CA LYS A 217 -13.74 -6.21 -12.82
C LYS A 217 -13.17 -4.99 -12.11
N ILE A 218 -13.42 -3.81 -12.67
CA ILE A 218 -13.07 -2.51 -12.12
C ILE A 218 -14.31 -1.63 -12.03
N ILE A 219 -14.40 -0.86 -10.93
CA ILE A 219 -15.48 0.08 -10.68
C ILE A 219 -14.87 1.40 -10.23
N THR A 220 -15.23 2.48 -10.91
CA THR A 220 -14.72 3.82 -10.67
C THR A 220 -15.89 4.81 -10.71
N ASP A 221 -16.10 5.55 -9.62
CA ASP A 221 -17.10 6.60 -9.54
C ASP A 221 -16.43 7.95 -9.91
N VAL A 222 -17.02 8.68 -10.85
CA VAL A 222 -16.48 9.94 -11.36
C VAL A 222 -17.43 11.09 -11.03
N THR A 223 -16.89 12.15 -10.44
CA THR A 223 -17.58 13.44 -10.22
C THR A 223 -16.72 14.56 -10.80
N VAL A 224 -17.22 15.28 -11.78
CA VAL A 224 -16.58 16.49 -12.28
C VAL A 224 -16.84 17.62 -11.28
N ILE A 225 -15.79 18.25 -10.77
CA ILE A 225 -15.87 19.33 -9.79
C ILE A 225 -15.92 20.67 -10.52
N ARG A 226 -15.00 20.89 -11.47
CA ARG A 226 -14.85 22.15 -12.19
C ARG A 226 -14.12 21.92 -13.51
N CYS A 227 -14.38 22.77 -14.50
CA CYS A 227 -13.70 22.78 -15.79
C CYS A 227 -12.97 24.09 -16.02
N ILE A 228 -11.81 24.06 -16.69
CA ILE A 228 -11.03 25.20 -17.18
C ILE A 228 -10.56 24.86 -18.59
N GLY A 229 -11.13 25.53 -19.60
CA GLY A 229 -10.85 25.23 -21.00
C GLY A 229 -11.04 23.73 -21.30
N PRO A 230 -10.04 23.05 -21.87
CA PRO A 230 -10.12 21.63 -22.21
C PRO A 230 -9.83 20.69 -21.01
N PHE A 231 -9.74 21.21 -19.80
CA PHE A 231 -9.37 20.41 -18.62
C PHE A 231 -10.52 20.34 -17.61
N ALA A 232 -10.60 19.23 -16.89
CA ALA A 232 -11.55 19.06 -15.78
C ALA A 232 -10.82 18.59 -14.52
N LEU A 233 -11.12 19.22 -13.38
CA LEU A 233 -10.80 18.70 -12.05
C LEU A 233 -11.90 17.74 -11.64
N CYS A 234 -11.52 16.48 -11.40
CA CYS A 234 -12.45 15.41 -11.06
C CYS A 234 -12.13 14.81 -9.70
N ARG A 235 -13.20 14.43 -8.97
CA ARG A 235 -13.11 13.52 -7.82
C ARG A 235 -13.42 12.11 -8.30
N ILE A 236 -12.58 11.18 -7.91
CA ILE A 236 -12.69 9.77 -8.27
C ILE A 236 -12.88 8.94 -7.01
N GLY A 237 -14.03 8.28 -6.90
CA GLY A 237 -14.28 7.23 -5.91
C GLY A 237 -13.72 5.90 -6.41
N LEU A 238 -12.73 5.35 -5.72
CA LEU A 238 -12.09 4.09 -6.11
C LEU A 238 -12.74 2.93 -5.35
N ILE A 239 -13.68 2.23 -6.00
CA ILE A 239 -14.38 1.08 -5.40
C ILE A 239 -13.49 -0.17 -5.47
N THR A 240 -12.89 -0.45 -6.61
CA THR A 240 -11.88 -1.52 -6.76
C THR A 240 -10.50 -0.88 -6.89
N GLY A 241 -9.44 -1.55 -6.39
CA GLY A 241 -8.08 -1.01 -6.36
C GLY A 241 -7.10 -1.80 -7.22
N ARG A 242 -7.25 -1.81 -8.56
CA ARG A 242 -6.34 -2.51 -9.46
C ARG A 242 -5.21 -1.60 -9.94
N THR A 243 -4.09 -2.21 -10.32
CA THR A 243 -2.91 -1.49 -10.85
C THR A 243 -3.31 -0.55 -11.98
N HIS A 244 -2.89 0.71 -11.90
CA HIS A 244 -3.18 1.77 -12.87
C HIS A 244 -4.67 2.01 -13.17
N GLN A 245 -5.60 1.51 -12.33
CA GLN A 245 -7.03 1.50 -12.64
C GLN A 245 -7.55 2.86 -13.07
N ILE A 246 -7.41 3.90 -12.24
CA ILE A 246 -7.93 5.26 -12.53
C ILE A 246 -7.39 5.76 -13.88
N ARG A 247 -6.10 5.64 -14.07
CA ARG A 247 -5.36 6.15 -15.23
C ARG A 247 -5.82 5.48 -16.53
N ALA A 248 -5.87 4.15 -16.53
CA ALA A 248 -6.27 3.39 -17.71
C ALA A 248 -7.78 3.51 -17.97
N HIS A 249 -8.62 3.56 -16.92
CA HIS A 249 -10.07 3.65 -17.06
C HIS A 249 -10.48 5.01 -17.62
N LEU A 250 -9.93 6.11 -17.10
CA LEU A 250 -10.21 7.45 -17.63
C LEU A 250 -9.72 7.61 -19.09
N ALA A 251 -8.56 7.03 -19.42
CA ALA A 251 -8.07 7.02 -20.80
C ALA A 251 -9.00 6.21 -21.73
N TYR A 252 -9.53 5.08 -21.27
CA TYR A 252 -10.51 4.27 -21.99
C TYR A 252 -11.82 5.05 -22.23
N LEU A 253 -12.24 5.87 -21.28
CA LEU A 253 -13.41 6.76 -21.43
C LEU A 253 -13.15 7.97 -22.35
N GLY A 254 -11.95 8.09 -22.94
CA GLY A 254 -11.56 9.22 -23.79
C GLY A 254 -11.05 10.45 -23.06
N HIS A 255 -10.93 10.40 -21.72
CA HIS A 255 -10.55 11.51 -20.87
C HIS A 255 -9.30 11.19 -20.03
N PRO A 256 -8.11 11.05 -20.66
CA PRO A 256 -6.91 10.62 -19.96
C PRO A 256 -6.46 11.64 -18.91
N VAL A 257 -5.77 11.13 -17.89
CA VAL A 257 -5.16 11.95 -16.84
C VAL A 257 -4.07 12.84 -17.45
N LEU A 258 -4.10 14.12 -17.14
CA LEU A 258 -3.08 15.10 -17.57
C LEU A 258 -1.71 14.73 -16.96
N GLY A 259 -0.64 14.80 -17.75
CA GLY A 259 0.71 14.42 -17.33
C GLY A 259 0.98 12.93 -17.31
N ASP A 260 0.00 12.08 -17.63
CA ASP A 260 0.23 10.63 -17.69
C ASP A 260 1.04 10.26 -18.94
N ILE A 261 2.24 9.67 -18.72
CA ILE A 261 3.14 9.28 -19.81
C ILE A 261 2.79 7.90 -20.42
N LYS A 262 1.94 7.10 -19.75
CA LYS A 262 1.57 5.75 -20.21
C LYS A 262 0.24 5.71 -20.95
N TYR A 263 -0.75 6.45 -20.44
CA TYR A 263 -2.13 6.43 -20.90
C TYR A 263 -2.60 7.83 -21.35
N GLY A 264 -1.80 8.86 -21.14
CA GLY A 264 -2.11 10.26 -21.41
C GLY A 264 -1.88 10.70 -22.86
N ASN A 265 -2.09 11.98 -23.08
CA ASN A 265 -1.85 12.66 -24.36
C ASN A 265 -0.54 13.43 -24.30
N ARG A 266 0.45 12.99 -25.08
CA ARG A 266 1.79 13.57 -25.07
C ARG A 266 1.79 15.05 -25.46
N ASN A 267 1.05 15.42 -26.50
CA ASN A 267 1.02 16.80 -26.99
C ASN A 267 0.43 17.76 -25.92
N MET A 268 -0.64 17.33 -25.23
CA MET A 268 -1.23 18.13 -24.15
C MET A 268 -0.31 18.23 -22.93
N ASN A 269 0.39 17.14 -22.60
CA ASN A 269 1.36 17.15 -21.52
C ASN A 269 2.53 18.13 -21.80
N GLU A 270 3.05 18.14 -23.03
CA GLU A 270 4.12 19.06 -23.45
C GLU A 270 3.62 20.53 -23.43
N LYS A 271 2.42 20.81 -23.97
CA LYS A 271 1.84 22.16 -23.99
C LYS A 271 1.61 22.71 -22.57
N THR A 272 1.16 21.89 -21.65
CA THR A 272 0.87 22.31 -20.27
C THR A 272 2.08 22.26 -19.34
N GLY A 273 3.14 21.53 -19.72
CA GLY A 273 4.34 21.30 -18.89
C GLY A 273 4.15 20.24 -17.80
N PHE A 274 3.05 19.49 -17.81
CA PHE A 274 2.85 18.37 -16.88
C PHE A 274 3.70 17.17 -17.26
N LYS A 275 4.65 16.81 -16.40
CA LYS A 275 5.59 15.70 -16.61
C LYS A 275 5.20 14.41 -15.85
N THR A 276 4.18 14.51 -15.00
CA THR A 276 3.72 13.43 -14.11
C THR A 276 2.21 13.49 -14.03
N GLN A 277 1.58 12.30 -13.93
CA GLN A 277 0.12 12.21 -13.83
C GLN A 277 -0.43 13.08 -12.70
N ALA A 278 -1.33 14.01 -13.03
CA ALA A 278 -2.06 14.83 -12.08
C ALA A 278 -3.11 13.96 -11.37
N LEU A 279 -2.67 13.18 -10.39
CA LEU A 279 -3.49 12.23 -9.64
C LEU A 279 -3.02 12.19 -8.19
N CYS A 280 -3.94 12.49 -7.26
CA CYS A 280 -3.68 12.61 -5.84
C CYS A 280 -4.69 11.78 -5.02
N ALA A 281 -4.21 10.83 -4.21
CA ALA A 281 -5.03 10.16 -3.20
C ALA A 281 -5.35 11.15 -2.06
N GLN A 282 -6.53 11.77 -2.11
CA GLN A 282 -6.84 12.95 -1.31
C GLN A 282 -7.54 12.64 0.00
N ARG A 283 -8.39 11.59 0.03
CA ARG A 283 -9.27 11.34 1.17
C ARG A 283 -9.46 9.84 1.42
N LEU A 284 -9.45 9.50 2.70
CA LEU A 284 -9.82 8.20 3.26
C LEU A 284 -11.01 8.40 4.17
N THR A 285 -12.09 7.66 3.96
CA THR A 285 -13.29 7.70 4.81
C THR A 285 -13.54 6.29 5.33
N PHE A 286 -13.37 6.10 6.63
CA PHE A 286 -13.65 4.83 7.29
C PHE A 286 -15.15 4.71 7.50
N GLY A 287 -15.71 3.57 7.11
CA GLY A 287 -17.11 3.22 7.32
C GLY A 287 -17.34 2.62 8.72
N ASN A 288 -18.32 1.75 8.80
CA ASN A 288 -18.57 0.99 10.03
C ASN A 288 -17.65 -0.23 10.06
N ILE A 289 -16.69 -0.22 10.98
CA ILE A 289 -15.72 -1.30 11.20
C ILE A 289 -16.26 -2.15 12.36
N PRO A 290 -16.29 -3.49 12.27
CA PRO A 290 -16.73 -4.37 13.36
C PRO A 290 -15.92 -4.17 14.65
N GLU A 291 -16.56 -4.36 15.81
CA GLU A 291 -15.92 -4.17 17.13
C GLU A 291 -14.75 -5.13 17.40
N GLU A 292 -14.76 -6.31 16.77
CA GLU A 292 -13.69 -7.30 16.88
C GLU A 292 -12.40 -6.87 16.19
N ASN A 293 -12.47 -5.89 15.30
CA ASN A 293 -11.31 -5.33 14.63
C ASN A 293 -10.63 -4.31 15.55
N THR A 294 -9.34 -4.47 15.81
CA THR A 294 -8.59 -3.61 16.73
C THR A 294 -8.56 -2.13 16.29
N LEU A 295 -8.90 -1.86 15.03
CA LEU A 295 -8.99 -0.52 14.45
C LEU A 295 -10.44 0.00 14.40
N HIS A 296 -11.38 -0.61 15.13
CA HIS A 296 -12.78 -0.19 15.21
C HIS A 296 -12.94 1.30 15.56
N TYR A 297 -12.06 1.85 16.38
CA TYR A 297 -12.07 3.27 16.78
C TYR A 297 -11.88 4.26 15.60
N LEU A 298 -11.51 3.77 14.41
CA LEU A 298 -11.46 4.56 13.17
C LEU A 298 -12.83 4.70 12.51
N SER A 299 -13.88 3.98 12.98
CA SER A 299 -15.22 4.04 12.40
C SER A 299 -15.72 5.49 12.31
N GLY A 300 -16.24 5.85 11.13
CA GLY A 300 -16.73 7.20 10.84
C GLY A 300 -15.63 8.26 10.65
N ARG A 301 -14.36 7.94 10.89
CA ARG A 301 -13.26 8.91 10.74
C ARG A 301 -12.97 9.23 9.29
N VAL A 302 -12.68 10.51 9.04
CA VAL A 302 -12.23 11.01 7.74
C VAL A 302 -10.82 11.58 7.88
N ILE A 303 -9.89 11.08 7.08
CA ILE A 303 -8.53 11.60 6.99
C ILE A 303 -8.34 12.14 5.57
N LYS A 304 -7.97 13.41 5.44
CA LYS A 304 -7.85 14.08 4.14
C LYS A 304 -6.67 15.06 4.10
N LEU A 305 -6.16 15.31 2.91
CA LEU A 305 -5.26 16.44 2.66
C LEU A 305 -6.08 17.73 2.68
N ALA A 306 -5.68 18.69 3.49
CA ALA A 306 -6.41 19.95 3.63
C ALA A 306 -6.29 20.82 2.36
N ASP A 307 -5.09 20.88 1.78
CA ASP A 307 -4.76 21.74 0.63
C ASP A 307 -3.87 20.95 -0.36
N PRO A 308 -4.48 20.05 -1.17
CA PRO A 308 -3.72 19.22 -2.11
C PRO A 308 -3.20 20.08 -3.27
N GLU A 309 -1.92 19.92 -3.59
CA GLU A 309 -1.21 20.70 -4.62
C GLU A 309 -1.88 20.64 -6.00
N ILE A 310 -2.53 19.52 -6.30
CA ILE A 310 -3.26 19.32 -7.56
C ILE A 310 -4.35 20.40 -7.81
N VAL A 311 -4.95 20.96 -6.75
CA VAL A 311 -5.95 22.04 -6.90
C VAL A 311 -5.27 23.31 -7.36
N LYS A 312 -4.13 23.67 -6.77
CA LYS A 312 -3.33 24.83 -7.20
C LYS A 312 -2.81 24.68 -8.63
N GLN A 313 -2.37 23.46 -8.97
CA GLN A 313 -1.95 23.13 -10.33
C GLN A 313 -3.10 23.31 -11.33
N PHE A 314 -4.31 22.90 -10.96
CA PHE A 314 -5.50 23.12 -11.79
C PHE A 314 -5.83 24.60 -11.97
N ASP A 315 -5.81 25.38 -10.87
CA ASP A 315 -6.06 26.83 -10.92
C ASP A 315 -5.02 27.59 -11.76
N ALA A 316 -3.79 27.08 -11.79
CA ALA A 316 -2.72 27.66 -12.61
C ALA A 316 -2.94 27.46 -14.12
N LEU A 317 -3.78 26.52 -14.55
CA LEU A 317 -4.15 26.34 -15.97
C LEU A 317 -5.00 27.49 -16.50
N GLU A 318 -5.76 28.18 -15.63
CA GLU A 318 -6.55 29.35 -16.00
C GLU A 318 -5.66 30.57 -16.31
N ARG A 319 -4.50 30.68 -15.65
CA ARG A 319 -3.60 31.82 -15.74
C ARG A 319 -2.62 31.78 -16.92
N LYS A 320 -2.59 30.69 -17.69
CA LYS A 320 -1.83 30.60 -18.93
C LYS A 320 -2.78 31.01 -20.07
N PRO A 321 -2.79 32.32 -20.52
CA PRO A 321 -3.55 32.70 -21.69
C PRO A 321 -3.07 31.82 -22.85
N GLY A 322 -4.02 31.25 -23.60
CA GLY A 322 -3.73 30.48 -24.79
C GLY A 322 -2.75 31.22 -25.69
N GLN A 323 -1.70 30.52 -26.09
CA GLN A 323 -1.11 30.83 -27.38
C GLN A 323 -2.17 30.41 -28.40
N GLU A 324 -2.83 31.39 -28.98
CA GLU A 324 -3.62 31.30 -30.21
C GLU A 324 -2.83 30.63 -31.32
#